data_e5dd5066620b853949a7e95e50340ac7
#
_entry.id   e5dd5066620b853949a7e95e50340ac7
#
_cell.length_a   1.000
_cell.length_b   1.000
_cell.length_c   1.000
_cell.angle_alpha   90.00
_cell.angle_beta   90.00
_cell.angle_gamma   90.00
#
_symmetry.space_group_name_H-M   'P 1'
#
loop_
_entity.id
_entity.type
_entity.pdbx_description
1 polymer ?
#
loop_
_entity_poly.entity_id
_entity_poly.type
_entity_poly.pdbx_seq_one_letter_code
_entity_poly.pdbx_strand_id
1 'polypeptide(L)'
;DTMKQNMRQKNMQAYLFLSPFLIFITVLYILPAILTVMMAFTSLDSSFVWNFNGLNNFRKILLDPNTPIIAWNTLKYVGITIVLTVTLDLFFAIMTTYFIRDERKGNLFKGILMIPMITPAVVYSVLWLWLLEATPDGMVNKLYMALGGSEPLNWIARYPFIIIIAATLLTSIA
;
A
#
# COMPACT_ATOMS: atom_id res chain seq x y z
N ASP A 1 -8.30 12.06 -49.22
CA ASP A 1 -7.20 11.12 -48.91
C ASP A 1 -6.06 11.74 -48.08
N THR A 2 -5.69 12.99 -48.32
CA THR A 2 -4.63 13.69 -47.56
C THR A 2 -4.92 13.85 -46.08
N MET A 3 -6.16 14.07 -45.68
CA MET A 3 -6.55 14.24 -44.29
C MET A 3 -6.44 12.91 -43.50
N LYS A 4 -6.79 11.78 -44.11
CA LYS A 4 -6.62 10.43 -43.52
C LYS A 4 -5.15 10.03 -43.40
N GLN A 5 -4.31 10.40 -44.39
CA GLN A 5 -2.88 10.15 -44.31
C GLN A 5 -2.20 10.97 -43.22
N ASN A 6 -2.55 12.25 -43.07
CA ASN A 6 -2.02 13.10 -42.00
C ASN A 6 -2.43 12.61 -40.59
N MET A 7 -3.66 12.11 -40.41
CA MET A 7 -4.07 11.50 -39.12
C MET A 7 -3.32 10.21 -38.86
N ARG A 8 -3.09 9.35 -39.84
CA ARG A 8 -2.29 8.12 -39.68
C ARG A 8 -0.84 8.41 -39.27
N GLN A 9 -0.21 9.40 -39.91
CA GLN A 9 1.17 9.80 -39.59
C GLN A 9 1.27 10.37 -38.16
N LYS A 10 0.34 11.22 -37.75
CA LYS A 10 0.31 11.76 -36.39
C LYS A 10 0.10 10.66 -35.34
N ASN A 11 -0.78 9.70 -35.61
CA ASN A 11 -0.99 8.56 -34.72
C ASN A 11 0.24 7.67 -34.64
N MET A 12 0.92 7.42 -35.77
CA MET A 12 2.13 6.60 -35.79
C MET A 12 3.29 7.25 -35.02
N GLN A 13 3.45 8.57 -35.13
CA GLN A 13 4.42 9.32 -34.33
C GLN A 13 4.12 9.27 -32.84
N ALA A 14 2.84 9.38 -32.46
CA ALA A 14 2.39 9.26 -31.06
C ALA A 14 2.67 7.85 -30.49
N TYR A 15 2.37 6.79 -31.25
CA TYR A 15 2.71 5.41 -30.84
C TYR A 15 4.21 5.17 -30.75
N LEU A 16 5.00 5.71 -31.66
CA LEU A 16 6.47 5.60 -31.60
C LEU A 16 7.04 6.29 -30.35
N PHE A 17 6.51 7.47 -30.04
CA PHE A 17 6.93 8.20 -28.84
C PHE A 17 6.50 7.50 -27.53
N LEU A 18 5.34 6.86 -27.51
CA LEU A 18 4.83 6.09 -26.37
C LEU A 18 5.43 4.68 -26.28
N SER A 19 6.06 4.18 -27.34
CA SER A 19 6.52 2.80 -27.43
C SER A 19 7.49 2.37 -26.31
N PRO A 20 8.47 3.17 -25.86
CA PRO A 20 9.31 2.77 -24.74
C PRO A 20 8.49 2.50 -23.47
N PHE A 21 7.56 3.40 -23.16
CA PHE A 21 6.67 3.26 -22.00
C PHE A 21 5.75 2.03 -22.13
N LEU A 22 5.15 1.81 -23.29
CA LEU A 22 4.29 0.65 -23.55
C LEU A 22 5.08 -0.67 -23.44
N ILE A 23 6.33 -0.70 -23.92
CA ILE A 23 7.20 -1.87 -23.77
C ILE A 23 7.47 -2.15 -22.29
N PHE A 24 7.86 -1.13 -21.51
CA PHE A 24 8.10 -1.29 -20.08
C PHE A 24 6.85 -1.78 -19.33
N ILE A 25 5.69 -1.20 -19.59
CA ILE A 25 4.44 -1.67 -18.97
C ILE A 25 4.14 -3.11 -19.38
N THR A 26 4.29 -3.44 -20.65
CA THR A 26 4.02 -4.80 -21.14
C THR A 26 4.93 -5.82 -20.46
N VAL A 27 6.23 -5.54 -20.40
CA VAL A 27 7.23 -6.48 -19.85
C VAL A 27 7.16 -6.57 -18.33
N LEU A 28 6.96 -5.43 -17.64
CA LEU A 28 7.06 -5.41 -16.17
C LEU A 28 5.71 -5.61 -15.46
N TYR A 29 4.58 -5.37 -16.12
CA TYR A 29 3.27 -5.49 -15.50
C TYR A 29 2.36 -6.51 -16.21
N ILE A 30 2.17 -6.40 -17.52
CA ILE A 30 1.22 -7.24 -18.25
C ILE A 30 1.73 -8.69 -18.31
N LEU A 31 2.99 -8.88 -18.67
CA LEU A 31 3.55 -10.24 -18.79
C LEU A 31 3.59 -10.96 -17.43
N PRO A 32 4.07 -10.39 -16.31
CA PRO A 32 3.96 -11.04 -15.02
C PRO A 32 2.51 -11.29 -14.57
N ALA A 33 1.57 -10.39 -14.89
CA ALA A 33 0.16 -10.62 -14.59
C ALA A 33 -0.40 -11.83 -15.33
N ILE A 34 -0.10 -11.97 -16.62
CA ILE A 34 -0.49 -13.14 -17.42
C ILE A 34 0.14 -14.42 -16.85
N LEU A 35 1.44 -14.38 -16.53
CA LEU A 35 2.13 -15.52 -15.92
C LEU A 35 1.49 -15.91 -14.58
N THR A 36 1.12 -14.96 -13.75
CA THR A 36 0.44 -15.21 -12.47
C THR A 36 -0.89 -15.92 -12.67
N VAL A 37 -1.68 -15.49 -13.67
CA VAL A 37 -2.94 -16.17 -14.02
C VAL A 37 -2.67 -17.58 -14.51
N MET A 38 -1.67 -17.79 -15.36
CA MET A 38 -1.30 -19.15 -15.82
C MET A 38 -0.84 -20.03 -14.65
N MET A 39 -0.02 -19.50 -13.75
CA MET A 39 0.43 -20.21 -12.54
C MET A 39 -0.72 -20.65 -11.63
N ALA A 40 -1.80 -19.86 -11.56
CA ALA A 40 -2.96 -20.21 -10.74
C ALA A 40 -3.62 -21.53 -11.16
N PHE A 41 -3.49 -21.93 -12.42
CA PHE A 41 -4.02 -23.19 -12.98
C PHE A 41 -2.98 -24.32 -13.10
N THR A 42 -1.77 -24.11 -12.62
CA THR A 42 -0.66 -25.07 -12.71
C THR A 42 -0.18 -25.49 -11.32
N SER A 43 0.50 -26.65 -11.27
CA SER A 43 1.18 -27.15 -10.08
C SER A 43 2.68 -26.77 -10.10
N LEU A 44 2.99 -25.50 -10.33
CA LEU A 44 4.36 -25.04 -10.32
C LEU A 44 4.97 -25.22 -8.92
N ASP A 45 6.06 -25.99 -8.87
CA ASP A 45 6.84 -26.22 -7.66
C ASP A 45 8.28 -25.66 -7.82
N SER A 46 9.11 -25.92 -6.84
CA SER A 46 10.53 -25.54 -6.85
C SER A 46 11.36 -26.18 -7.96
N SER A 47 10.87 -27.23 -8.62
CA SER A 47 11.51 -27.85 -9.78
C SER A 47 11.14 -27.20 -11.12
N PHE A 48 10.35 -26.15 -11.12
CA PHE A 48 9.90 -25.42 -12.32
C PHE A 48 9.16 -26.29 -13.34
N VAL A 49 8.51 -27.35 -12.88
CA VAL A 49 7.67 -28.19 -13.73
C VAL A 49 6.25 -27.62 -13.79
N TRP A 50 5.82 -27.29 -15.01
CA TRP A 50 4.51 -26.70 -15.28
C TRP A 50 3.52 -27.80 -15.68
N ASN A 51 2.81 -28.36 -14.73
CA ASN A 51 1.73 -29.30 -15.01
C ASN A 51 0.37 -28.60 -14.84
N PHE A 52 -0.53 -28.79 -15.78
CA PHE A 52 -1.87 -28.25 -15.67
C PHE A 52 -2.62 -28.94 -14.52
N ASN A 53 -3.06 -28.16 -13.54
CA ASN A 53 -3.68 -28.62 -12.31
C ASN A 53 -5.17 -28.26 -12.22
N GLY A 54 -5.73 -27.66 -13.25
CA GLY A 54 -7.12 -27.20 -13.28
C GLY A 54 -7.40 -26.22 -12.13
N LEU A 55 -8.48 -26.47 -11.40
CA LEU A 55 -8.93 -25.63 -10.28
C LEU A 55 -8.44 -26.10 -8.89
N ASN A 56 -7.52 -27.02 -8.82
CA ASN A 56 -7.07 -27.59 -7.55
C ASN A 56 -6.46 -26.55 -6.59
N ASN A 57 -5.75 -25.57 -7.11
CA ASN A 57 -5.19 -24.47 -6.28
C ASN A 57 -6.31 -23.65 -5.64
N PHE A 58 -7.35 -23.31 -6.39
CA PHE A 58 -8.52 -22.61 -5.88
C PHE A 58 -9.26 -23.42 -4.83
N ARG A 59 -9.43 -24.74 -5.08
CA ARG A 59 -10.03 -25.66 -4.12
C ARG A 59 -9.23 -25.72 -2.81
N LYS A 60 -7.89 -25.80 -2.88
CA LYS A 60 -7.02 -25.78 -1.69
C LYS A 60 -7.23 -24.51 -0.87
N ILE A 61 -7.27 -23.34 -1.52
CA ILE A 61 -7.51 -22.06 -0.84
C ILE A 61 -8.89 -22.05 -0.17
N LEU A 62 -9.93 -22.46 -0.88
CA LEU A 62 -11.31 -22.46 -0.34
C LEU A 62 -11.50 -23.43 0.83
N LEU A 63 -10.73 -24.52 0.87
CA LEU A 63 -10.78 -25.51 1.95
C LEU A 63 -9.79 -25.24 3.09
N ASP A 64 -8.90 -24.26 2.93
CA ASP A 64 -7.95 -23.88 3.99
C ASP A 64 -8.71 -23.24 5.16
N PRO A 65 -8.55 -23.75 6.40
CA PRO A 65 -9.18 -23.20 7.59
C PRO A 65 -8.83 -21.72 7.86
N ASN A 66 -7.70 -21.24 7.35
CA ASN A 66 -7.26 -19.86 7.51
C ASN A 66 -7.94 -18.90 6.52
N THR A 67 -8.44 -19.39 5.40
CA THR A 67 -9.03 -18.53 4.35
C THR A 67 -10.17 -17.63 4.88
N PRO A 68 -11.17 -18.11 5.64
CA PRO A 68 -12.21 -17.24 6.18
C PRO A 68 -11.68 -16.24 7.20
N ILE A 69 -10.65 -16.61 7.97
CA ILE A 69 -9.99 -15.70 8.93
C ILE A 69 -9.28 -14.58 8.19
N ILE A 70 -8.51 -14.92 7.15
CA ILE A 70 -7.80 -13.95 6.30
C ILE A 70 -8.80 -13.02 5.60
N ALA A 71 -9.85 -13.59 4.99
CA ALA A 71 -10.89 -12.82 4.31
C ALA A 71 -11.57 -11.83 5.26
N TRP A 72 -11.95 -12.27 6.46
CA TRP A 72 -12.56 -11.42 7.47
C TRP A 72 -11.62 -10.32 7.97
N ASN A 73 -10.36 -10.64 8.22
CA ASN A 73 -9.36 -9.65 8.64
C ASN A 73 -9.11 -8.63 7.53
N THR A 74 -9.07 -9.07 6.27
CA THR A 74 -8.93 -8.17 5.11
C THR A 74 -10.13 -7.23 5.00
N LEU A 75 -11.36 -7.74 5.10
CA LEU A 75 -12.58 -6.93 5.06
C LEU A 75 -12.60 -5.89 6.18
N LYS A 76 -12.26 -6.29 7.41
CA LYS A 76 -12.15 -5.35 8.54
C LYS A 76 -11.10 -4.27 8.28
N TYR A 77 -9.90 -4.68 7.86
CA TYR A 77 -8.81 -3.76 7.58
C TYR A 77 -9.21 -2.75 6.49
N VAL A 78 -9.69 -3.22 5.35
CA VAL A 78 -10.10 -2.37 4.23
C VAL A 78 -11.24 -1.44 4.63
N GLY A 79 -12.28 -1.97 5.29
CA GLY A 79 -13.44 -1.17 5.72
C GLY A 79 -13.05 -0.06 6.69
N ILE A 80 -12.29 -0.38 7.73
CA ILE A 80 -11.85 0.61 8.71
C ILE A 80 -10.89 1.63 8.07
N THR A 81 -9.93 1.16 7.28
CA THR A 81 -8.94 2.04 6.65
C THR A 81 -9.60 3.00 5.68
N ILE A 82 -10.54 2.56 4.83
CA ILE A 82 -11.27 3.45 3.92
C ILE A 82 -12.00 4.55 4.69
N VAL A 83 -12.77 4.17 5.71
CA VAL A 83 -13.54 5.15 6.49
C VAL A 83 -12.61 6.16 7.16
N LEU A 84 -11.56 5.70 7.80
CA LEU A 84 -10.61 6.59 8.49
C LEU A 84 -9.82 7.46 7.51
N THR A 85 -9.31 6.90 6.42
CA THR A 85 -8.56 7.65 5.40
C THR A 85 -9.43 8.75 4.81
N VAL A 86 -10.61 8.42 4.27
CA VAL A 86 -11.50 9.41 3.67
C VAL A 86 -11.89 10.50 4.67
N THR A 87 -12.16 10.13 5.93
CA THR A 87 -12.52 11.09 6.97
C THR A 87 -11.37 12.02 7.32
N LEU A 88 -10.17 11.47 7.51
CA LEU A 88 -8.98 12.26 7.86
C LEU A 88 -8.52 13.13 6.69
N ASP A 89 -8.48 12.60 5.48
CA ASP A 89 -8.08 13.34 4.29
C ASP A 89 -9.03 14.52 4.04
N LEU A 90 -10.34 14.28 4.16
CA LEU A 90 -11.35 15.34 4.05
C LEU A 90 -11.18 16.38 5.18
N PHE A 91 -10.96 15.94 6.41
CA PHE A 91 -10.73 16.83 7.54
C PHE A 91 -9.49 17.71 7.31
N PHE A 92 -8.36 17.14 6.94
CA PHE A 92 -7.14 17.91 6.68
C PHE A 92 -7.26 18.79 5.44
N ALA A 93 -7.94 18.33 4.39
CA ALA A 93 -8.22 19.15 3.21
C ALA A 93 -9.05 20.39 3.56
N ILE A 94 -10.11 20.23 4.35
CA ILE A 94 -10.95 21.35 4.80
C ILE A 94 -10.14 22.28 5.72
N MET A 95 -9.39 21.73 6.66
CA MET A 95 -8.53 22.52 7.56
C MET A 95 -7.54 23.39 6.80
N THR A 96 -6.85 22.81 5.82
CA THR A 96 -5.80 23.52 5.06
C THR A 96 -6.35 24.50 4.02
N THR A 97 -7.56 24.29 3.49
CA THR A 97 -8.11 25.13 2.43
C THR A 97 -9.11 26.17 2.93
N TYR A 98 -9.87 25.84 3.97
CA TYR A 98 -10.95 26.70 4.43
C TYR A 98 -10.64 27.43 5.73
N PHE A 99 -10.05 26.75 6.72
CA PHE A 99 -9.81 27.35 8.02
C PHE A 99 -8.46 28.09 8.12
N ILE A 100 -7.41 27.60 7.48
CA ILE A 100 -6.09 28.25 7.48
C ILE A 100 -6.06 29.27 6.34
N ARG A 101 -6.42 30.53 6.64
CA ARG A 101 -6.46 31.63 5.68
C ARG A 101 -5.08 32.19 5.33
N ASP A 102 -4.10 32.03 6.21
CA ASP A 102 -2.73 32.46 5.99
C ASP A 102 -2.01 31.45 5.10
N GLU A 103 -1.63 31.85 3.87
CA GLU A 103 -0.96 30.99 2.90
C GLU A 103 0.34 30.39 3.43
N ARG A 104 1.12 31.13 4.22
CA ARG A 104 2.39 30.62 4.78
C ARG A 104 2.14 29.49 5.76
N LYS A 105 1.17 29.67 6.65
CA LYS A 105 0.78 28.63 7.62
C LYS A 105 0.16 27.43 6.90
N GLY A 106 -0.68 27.66 5.91
CA GLY A 106 -1.27 26.59 5.10
C GLY A 106 -0.22 25.76 4.38
N ASN A 107 0.76 26.41 3.75
CA ASN A 107 1.85 25.73 3.06
C ASN A 107 2.80 24.98 4.01
N LEU A 108 3.09 25.56 5.19
CA LEU A 108 3.86 24.85 6.23
C LEU A 108 3.12 23.60 6.70
N PHE A 109 1.83 23.70 6.96
CA PHE A 109 1.01 22.57 7.42
C PHE A 109 0.94 21.45 6.36
N LYS A 110 0.71 21.81 5.09
CA LYS A 110 0.76 20.85 3.97
C LYS A 110 2.13 20.19 3.84
N GLY A 111 3.21 20.98 3.98
CA GLY A 111 4.58 20.46 3.97
C GLY A 111 4.83 19.42 5.06
N ILE A 112 4.34 19.65 6.27
CA ILE A 112 4.46 18.69 7.38
C ILE A 112 3.67 17.40 7.08
N LEU A 113 2.46 17.51 6.54
CA LEU A 113 1.65 16.34 6.17
C LEU A 113 2.28 15.52 5.05
N MET A 114 3.05 16.15 4.16
CA MET A 114 3.74 15.43 3.08
C MET A 114 4.99 14.64 3.54
N ILE A 115 5.51 14.87 4.75
CA ILE A 115 6.72 14.19 5.23
C ILE A 115 6.61 12.65 5.17
N PRO A 116 5.53 12.01 5.63
CA PRO A 116 5.40 10.57 5.54
C PRO A 116 5.41 10.05 4.10
N MET A 117 4.77 10.76 3.17
CA MET A 117 4.70 10.36 1.76
C MET A 117 6.05 10.42 1.05
N ILE A 118 6.88 11.44 1.32
CA ILE A 118 8.21 11.58 0.69
C ILE A 118 9.27 10.70 1.35
N THR A 119 8.96 10.10 2.51
CA THR A 119 9.88 9.20 3.20
C THR A 119 9.98 7.86 2.47
N PRO A 120 11.19 7.40 2.10
CA PRO A 120 11.34 6.09 1.47
C PRO A 120 10.74 4.97 2.31
N ALA A 121 10.03 4.03 1.68
CA ALA A 121 9.30 2.96 2.37
C ALA A 121 10.18 2.14 3.33
N VAL A 122 11.45 1.91 2.97
CA VAL A 122 12.41 1.19 3.83
C VAL A 122 12.70 1.99 5.10
N VAL A 123 12.96 3.30 4.97
CA VAL A 123 13.22 4.18 6.11
C VAL A 123 11.98 4.24 7.01
N TYR A 124 10.81 4.38 6.42
CA TYR A 124 9.54 4.40 7.13
C TYR A 124 9.31 3.11 7.93
N SER A 125 9.60 1.96 7.33
CA SER A 125 9.49 0.67 8.01
C SER A 125 10.46 0.54 9.19
N VAL A 126 11.72 0.98 9.04
CA VAL A 126 12.71 0.96 10.11
C VAL A 126 12.31 1.91 11.25
N LEU A 127 11.77 3.09 10.93
CA LEU A 127 11.26 4.01 11.95
C LEU A 127 10.15 3.38 12.80
N TRP A 128 9.20 2.66 12.18
CA TRP A 128 8.18 1.94 12.92
C TRP A 128 8.75 0.85 13.82
N LEU A 129 9.75 0.08 13.35
CA LEU A 129 10.43 -0.92 14.18
C LEU A 129 11.11 -0.29 15.41
N TRP A 130 11.76 0.86 15.25
CA TRP A 130 12.39 1.58 16.37
C TRP A 130 11.37 2.17 17.34
N LEU A 131 10.31 2.79 16.81
CA LEU A 131 9.25 3.36 17.65
C LEU A 131 8.60 2.29 18.52
N LEU A 132 8.35 1.10 17.94
CA LEU A 132 7.60 -0.01 18.56
C LEU A 132 8.53 -1.11 19.11
N GLU A 133 9.81 -0.82 19.28
CA GLU A 133 10.75 -1.78 19.85
C GLU A 133 10.24 -2.33 21.18
N ALA A 134 10.30 -3.67 21.33
CA ALA A 134 9.74 -4.39 22.47
C ALA A 134 10.57 -4.28 23.75
N THR A 135 11.63 -3.47 23.75
CA THR A 135 12.50 -3.21 24.90
C THR A 135 12.06 -1.95 25.65
N PRO A 136 12.59 -1.72 26.87
CA PRO A 136 12.39 -0.47 27.58
C PRO A 136 12.89 0.79 26.83
N ASP A 137 13.78 0.60 25.85
CA ASP A 137 14.35 1.67 25.04
C ASP A 137 13.48 2.10 23.87
N GLY A 138 12.51 1.28 23.47
CA GLY A 138 11.52 1.65 22.46
C GLY A 138 10.78 2.93 22.84
N MET A 139 10.63 3.86 21.88
CA MET A 139 10.06 5.18 22.17
C MET A 139 8.64 5.10 22.74
N VAL A 140 7.79 4.24 22.17
CA VAL A 140 6.43 4.04 22.66
C VAL A 140 6.42 3.36 24.03
N ASN A 141 7.35 2.45 24.31
CA ASN A 141 7.52 1.83 25.61
C ASN A 141 8.02 2.84 26.67
N LYS A 142 8.95 3.72 26.32
CA LYS A 142 9.36 4.83 27.21
C LYS A 142 8.18 5.71 27.61
N LEU A 143 7.36 6.09 26.66
CA LEU A 143 6.15 6.87 26.94
C LEU A 143 5.15 6.07 27.77
N TYR A 144 4.90 4.81 27.42
CA TYR A 144 3.99 3.94 28.15
C TYR A 144 4.42 3.74 29.61
N MET A 145 5.70 3.46 29.86
CA MET A 145 6.23 3.33 31.24
C MET A 145 6.20 4.65 32.01
N ALA A 146 6.48 5.78 31.35
CA ALA A 146 6.36 7.11 31.97
C ALA A 146 4.92 7.42 32.38
N LEU A 147 3.92 6.86 31.71
CA LEU A 147 2.49 6.98 32.03
C LEU A 147 2.00 5.94 33.06
N GLY A 148 2.89 5.13 33.66
CA GLY A 148 2.57 4.17 34.70
C GLY A 148 2.50 2.71 34.25
N GLY A 149 2.92 2.38 33.03
CA GLY A 149 3.09 1.00 32.60
C GLY A 149 4.18 0.27 33.37
N SER A 150 3.93 -0.98 33.78
CA SER A 150 4.84 -1.76 34.63
C SER A 150 5.99 -2.41 33.87
N GLU A 151 5.73 -2.87 32.63
CA GLU A 151 6.69 -3.60 31.82
C GLU A 151 6.58 -3.21 30.33
N PRO A 152 7.69 -3.27 29.57
CA PRO A 152 7.66 -2.97 28.14
C PRO A 152 6.78 -3.98 27.39
N LEU A 153 6.04 -3.52 26.42
CA LEU A 153 5.12 -4.34 25.62
C LEU A 153 5.70 -4.57 24.20
N ASN A 154 5.45 -5.78 23.69
CA ASN A 154 5.63 -6.03 22.26
C ASN A 154 4.36 -5.57 21.52
N TRP A 155 4.35 -4.30 21.12
CA TRP A 155 3.21 -3.64 20.48
C TRP A 155 2.80 -4.32 19.18
N ILE A 156 3.77 -4.73 18.36
CA ILE A 156 3.53 -5.38 17.06
C ILE A 156 2.85 -6.73 17.26
N ALA A 157 3.33 -7.53 18.22
CA ALA A 157 2.72 -8.84 18.49
C ALA A 157 1.37 -8.73 19.18
N ARG A 158 1.20 -7.74 20.07
CA ARG A 158 -0.02 -7.61 20.88
C ARG A 158 -1.16 -6.92 20.15
N TYR A 159 -0.84 -5.93 19.29
CA TYR A 159 -1.83 -5.10 18.60
C TYR A 159 -1.55 -4.94 17.10
N PRO A 160 -1.28 -6.03 16.36
CA PRO A 160 -0.85 -5.96 14.96
C PRO A 160 -1.83 -5.18 14.08
N PHE A 161 -3.12 -5.36 14.31
CA PHE A 161 -4.18 -4.73 13.53
C PHE A 161 -4.21 -3.20 13.70
N ILE A 162 -4.05 -2.71 14.93
CA ILE A 162 -4.02 -1.27 15.23
C ILE A 162 -2.77 -0.63 14.64
N ILE A 163 -1.61 -1.30 14.76
CA ILE A 163 -0.34 -0.80 14.26
C ILE A 163 -0.36 -0.67 12.74
N ILE A 164 -0.89 -1.67 12.03
CA ILE A 164 -0.94 -1.63 10.56
C ILE A 164 -1.88 -0.51 10.05
N ILE A 165 -3.01 -0.30 10.74
CA ILE A 165 -3.92 0.82 10.44
C ILE A 165 -3.23 2.16 10.68
N ALA A 166 -2.58 2.34 11.84
CA ALA A 166 -1.87 3.57 12.16
C ALA A 166 -0.77 3.89 11.15
N ALA A 167 0.02 2.89 10.76
CA ALA A 167 1.06 3.04 9.74
C ALA A 167 0.48 3.43 8.38
N THR A 168 -0.63 2.81 7.97
CA THR A 168 -1.31 3.13 6.71
C THR A 168 -1.88 4.54 6.72
N LEU A 169 -2.54 4.96 7.79
CA LEU A 169 -3.13 6.29 7.90
C LEU A 169 -2.08 7.40 7.84
N LEU A 170 -0.93 7.23 8.49
CA LEU A 170 0.13 8.23 8.45
C LEU A 170 0.71 8.43 7.04
N THR A 171 0.67 7.42 6.18
CA THR A 171 1.13 7.54 4.79
C THR A 171 0.04 8.02 3.84
N SER A 172 -1.23 7.91 4.22
CA SER A 172 -2.36 8.29 3.36
C SER A 172 -2.78 9.75 3.51
N ILE A 173 -2.48 10.39 4.64
CA ILE A 173 -2.91 11.78 4.95
C ILE A 173 -2.16 12.82 4.08
N ALA A 174 -1.12 12.43 3.37
CA ALA A 174 -0.34 13.29 2.46
C ALA A 174 -0.98 13.35 1.08
#